data_af8862e19900cd0fb75e4b3766467374
#
_entry.id   af8862e19900cd0fb75e4b3766467374
#
_cell.length_a   1.000
_cell.length_b   1.000
_cell.length_c   1.000
_cell.angle_alpha   90.00
_cell.angle_beta   90.00
_cell.angle_gamma   90.00
#
_symmetry.space_group_name_H-M   'P 1'
#
loop_
_entity.id
_entity.type
_entity.pdbx_description
1 polymer ?
#
loop_
_entity_poly.entity_id
_entity_poly.type
_entity_poly.pdbx_seq_one_letter_code
_entity_poly.pdbx_strand_id
1 'polypeptide(L)'
;MSLQITRRSAVGGLAAASVGSRSAWASDPALEEAARKEGSVTWYIAQVDSETAERIGRAFTARYPGIKVSVIRTTGQVAFERLSQDLKNSAPQCDVFSTTDVGHIPALKRRNVLAKFEPADAGLISPAFKGLEDPGYSYPTTSTLMLMIVNTAKVKPEEAPKAWSDLLDPKWKGRAAFGHPGFSGYVGVWTVQMRKLYGWQWFEKLAANRPRVGRSGNDPISLLNAGECVVGLGPASTALASAARGNPIGVIYPTDGSVVCVGPSAVMANAPRPNAARLFANWLLSEEFARLCLDQKIDPARGGMPPIEGAKPLTDVNLLRVGTDELVKAVPEVIEQWRETFV
;
A
#
# COMPACT_ATOMS: atom_id res chain seq x y z
N MET A 1 -34.27 15.33 79.65
CA MET A 1 -34.50 16.10 78.44
C MET A 1 -33.64 15.48 77.34
N SER A 2 -34.29 14.69 76.50
CA SER A 2 -33.64 13.92 75.43
C SER A 2 -33.98 14.58 74.09
N LEU A 3 -32.95 15.01 73.29
CA LEU A 3 -33.12 15.47 71.92
C LEU A 3 -32.79 14.35 70.98
N GLN A 4 -33.77 13.87 70.25
CA GLN A 4 -33.60 12.97 69.12
C GLN A 4 -33.26 13.75 67.91
N ILE A 5 -32.15 13.39 67.26
CA ILE A 5 -31.75 13.91 65.90
C ILE A 5 -32.06 12.84 64.88
N THR A 6 -33.04 13.08 64.05
CA THR A 6 -33.40 12.23 62.89
C THR A 6 -32.41 12.39 61.75
N ARG A 7 -31.79 11.30 61.35
CA ARG A 7 -30.98 11.20 60.11
C ARG A 7 -31.91 11.03 58.91
N ARG A 8 -31.94 12.04 58.01
CA ARG A 8 -32.46 11.88 56.65
C ARG A 8 -31.30 11.48 55.73
N SER A 9 -31.37 10.26 55.24
CA SER A 9 -30.45 9.73 54.21
C SER A 9 -30.86 10.30 52.88
N ALA A 10 -29.98 11.13 52.30
CA ALA A 10 -30.09 11.53 50.90
C ALA A 10 -29.37 10.47 50.05
N VAL A 11 -30.11 9.67 49.33
CA VAL A 11 -29.59 8.77 48.29
C VAL A 11 -29.44 9.60 47.04
N GLY A 12 -28.23 10.07 46.79
CA GLY A 12 -27.83 10.68 45.51
C GLY A 12 -27.52 9.58 44.52
N GLY A 13 -28.43 9.29 43.59
CA GLY A 13 -28.17 8.41 42.46
C GLY A 13 -27.16 9.03 41.48
N LEU A 14 -25.95 8.51 41.44
CA LEU A 14 -25.03 8.73 40.32
C LEU A 14 -25.58 7.96 39.11
N ALA A 15 -26.22 8.69 38.19
CA ALA A 15 -26.44 8.20 36.83
C ALA A 15 -25.10 8.16 36.15
N ALA A 16 -24.46 6.99 36.08
CA ALA A 16 -23.34 6.72 35.23
C ALA A 16 -23.84 6.83 33.76
N ALA A 17 -23.60 7.97 33.15
CA ALA A 17 -23.72 8.10 31.71
C ALA A 17 -22.64 7.19 31.08
N SER A 18 -23.05 5.98 30.72
CA SER A 18 -22.26 5.14 29.80
C SER A 18 -22.16 5.90 28.49
N VAL A 19 -21.05 6.63 28.31
CA VAL A 19 -20.60 7.06 27.00
C VAL A 19 -20.23 5.78 26.26
N GLY A 20 -21.23 5.15 25.66
CA GLY A 20 -21.01 4.11 24.69
C GLY A 20 -20.12 4.69 23.61
N SER A 21 -18.89 4.21 23.49
CA SER A 21 -18.05 4.42 22.33
C SER A 21 -18.86 3.99 21.10
N ARG A 22 -19.56 4.95 20.50
CA ARG A 22 -20.12 4.76 19.17
C ARG A 22 -18.92 4.46 18.28
N SER A 23 -18.76 3.20 17.96
CA SER A 23 -17.95 2.73 16.85
C SER A 23 -18.17 3.72 15.69
N ALA A 24 -17.11 4.39 15.21
CA ALA A 24 -17.16 5.42 14.18
C ALA A 24 -17.57 4.88 12.79
N TRP A 25 -18.30 3.80 12.73
CA TRP A 25 -18.70 2.98 11.58
C TRP A 25 -20.15 3.16 11.15
N ALA A 26 -20.83 4.20 11.58
CA ALA A 26 -22.09 4.54 10.91
C ALA A 26 -21.73 5.12 9.55
N SER A 27 -21.67 4.26 8.49
CA SER A 27 -21.76 4.73 7.12
C SER A 27 -22.95 5.70 7.04
N ASP A 28 -22.76 6.84 6.38
CA ASP A 28 -23.85 7.77 6.14
C ASP A 28 -24.94 7.02 5.37
N PRO A 29 -26.13 6.77 5.96
CA PRO A 29 -27.19 5.98 5.31
C PRO A 29 -27.64 6.60 3.98
N ALA A 30 -27.54 7.93 3.85
CA ALA A 30 -27.88 8.64 2.62
C ALA A 30 -26.84 8.34 1.52
N LEU A 31 -25.57 8.29 1.87
CA LEU A 31 -24.50 7.90 0.95
C LEU A 31 -24.67 6.43 0.50
N GLU A 32 -25.00 5.53 1.43
CA GLU A 32 -25.24 4.12 1.12
C GLU A 32 -26.41 3.93 0.16
N GLU A 33 -27.53 4.62 0.39
CA GLU A 33 -28.70 4.56 -0.48
C GLU A 33 -28.39 5.13 -1.87
N ALA A 34 -27.68 6.25 -1.94
CA ALA A 34 -27.27 6.86 -3.21
C ALA A 34 -26.30 5.94 -3.98
N ALA A 35 -25.35 5.32 -3.30
CA ALA A 35 -24.42 4.35 -3.89
C ALA A 35 -25.14 3.10 -4.41
N ARG A 36 -26.15 2.60 -3.69
CA ARG A 36 -26.98 1.47 -4.16
C ARG A 36 -27.76 1.79 -5.43
N LYS A 37 -28.24 3.03 -5.57
CA LYS A 37 -28.91 3.48 -6.82
C LYS A 37 -27.92 3.49 -8.00
N GLU A 38 -26.63 3.74 -7.77
CA GLU A 38 -25.57 3.66 -8.78
C GLU A 38 -25.18 2.20 -9.10
N GLY A 39 -25.37 1.27 -8.18
CA GLY A 39 -25.31 -0.18 -8.35
C GLY A 39 -23.92 -0.77 -8.56
N SER A 40 -22.88 0.03 -8.78
CA SER A 40 -21.52 -0.46 -8.99
C SER A 40 -20.47 0.60 -8.71
N VAL A 41 -19.20 0.16 -8.62
CA VAL A 41 -18.00 1.00 -8.58
C VAL A 41 -16.91 0.36 -9.43
N THR A 42 -16.22 1.12 -10.26
CA THR A 42 -15.06 0.65 -11.03
C THR A 42 -13.77 1.10 -10.35
N TRP A 43 -12.96 0.13 -10.00
CA TRP A 43 -11.72 0.32 -9.26
C TRP A 43 -10.51 0.00 -10.12
N TYR A 44 -9.69 1.01 -10.46
CA TYR A 44 -8.38 0.81 -11.10
C TYR A 44 -7.34 0.65 -10.00
N ILE A 45 -6.65 -0.50 -9.99
CA ILE A 45 -5.73 -0.85 -8.90
C ILE A 45 -4.42 -1.44 -9.39
N ALA A 46 -3.33 -1.05 -8.69
CA ALA A 46 -1.98 -1.57 -8.90
C ALA A 46 -1.31 -2.11 -7.61
N GLN A 47 -1.95 -1.98 -6.46
CA GLN A 47 -1.34 -2.19 -5.13
C GLN A 47 -1.21 -3.67 -4.74
N VAL A 48 -2.11 -4.51 -5.24
CA VAL A 48 -2.18 -5.94 -4.92
C VAL A 48 -2.28 -6.79 -6.20
N ASP A 49 -2.21 -8.11 -6.09
CA ASP A 49 -2.47 -9.00 -7.22
C ASP A 49 -3.97 -9.08 -7.60
N SER A 50 -4.27 -9.72 -8.72
CA SER A 50 -5.64 -9.78 -9.26
C SER A 50 -6.59 -10.55 -8.35
N GLU A 51 -6.14 -11.69 -7.80
CA GLU A 51 -6.97 -12.53 -6.92
C GLU A 51 -7.34 -11.76 -5.65
N THR A 52 -6.37 -11.09 -5.05
CA THR A 52 -6.57 -10.26 -3.86
C THR A 52 -7.50 -9.07 -4.14
N ALA A 53 -7.32 -8.36 -5.26
CA ALA A 53 -8.18 -7.24 -5.64
C ALA A 53 -9.64 -7.69 -5.83
N GLU A 54 -9.87 -8.83 -6.48
CA GLU A 54 -11.20 -9.42 -6.64
C GLU A 54 -11.81 -9.86 -5.30
N ARG A 55 -11.00 -10.39 -4.38
CA ARG A 55 -11.45 -10.75 -3.03
C ARG A 55 -11.89 -9.52 -2.24
N ILE A 56 -11.12 -8.44 -2.32
CA ILE A 56 -11.47 -7.15 -1.72
C ILE A 56 -12.80 -6.65 -2.32
N GLY A 57 -12.96 -6.70 -3.63
CA GLY A 57 -14.19 -6.30 -4.31
C GLY A 57 -15.41 -7.12 -3.84
N ARG A 58 -15.25 -8.43 -3.69
CA ARG A 58 -16.32 -9.30 -3.17
C ARG A 58 -16.67 -8.99 -1.70
N ALA A 59 -15.68 -8.69 -0.87
CA ALA A 59 -15.92 -8.32 0.53
C ALA A 59 -16.73 -7.02 0.63
N PHE A 60 -16.38 -6.00 -0.15
CA PHE A 60 -17.17 -4.78 -0.22
C PHE A 60 -18.61 -5.05 -0.69
N THR A 61 -18.81 -5.84 -1.75
CA THR A 61 -20.15 -6.21 -2.24
C THR A 61 -20.96 -6.98 -1.19
N ALA A 62 -20.30 -7.85 -0.42
CA ALA A 62 -20.97 -8.56 0.69
C ALA A 62 -21.38 -7.61 1.82
N ARG A 63 -20.56 -6.60 2.13
CA ARG A 63 -20.85 -5.56 3.14
C ARG A 63 -21.96 -4.61 2.67
N TYR A 64 -21.99 -4.28 1.37
CA TYR A 64 -22.95 -3.37 0.75
C TYR A 64 -23.68 -4.05 -0.40
N PRO A 65 -24.66 -4.93 -0.09
CA PRO A 65 -25.43 -5.64 -1.14
C PRO A 65 -26.10 -4.67 -2.11
N GLY A 66 -26.03 -5.00 -3.39
CA GLY A 66 -26.53 -4.16 -4.48
C GLY A 66 -25.46 -3.27 -5.12
N ILE A 67 -24.22 -3.21 -4.57
CA ILE A 67 -23.13 -2.45 -5.17
C ILE A 67 -22.02 -3.44 -5.61
N LYS A 68 -21.83 -3.60 -6.92
CA LYS A 68 -20.80 -4.48 -7.48
C LYS A 68 -19.50 -3.73 -7.68
N VAL A 69 -18.36 -4.31 -7.27
CA VAL A 69 -17.04 -3.78 -7.60
C VAL A 69 -16.54 -4.38 -8.91
N SER A 70 -16.24 -3.53 -9.89
CA SER A 70 -15.57 -3.92 -11.13
C SER A 70 -14.08 -3.60 -10.99
N VAL A 71 -13.25 -4.63 -10.90
CA VAL A 71 -11.81 -4.50 -10.69
C VAL A 71 -11.07 -4.43 -12.03
N ILE A 72 -10.25 -3.40 -12.22
CA ILE A 72 -9.28 -3.29 -13.31
C ILE A 72 -7.89 -3.28 -12.70
N ARG A 73 -7.27 -4.46 -12.63
CA ARG A 73 -5.94 -4.63 -12.04
C ARG A 73 -4.86 -4.69 -13.11
N THR A 74 -3.84 -3.83 -12.98
CA THR A 74 -2.63 -3.84 -13.80
C THR A 74 -1.46 -3.18 -13.04
N THR A 75 -0.31 -2.95 -13.70
CA THR A 75 0.80 -2.19 -13.07
C THR A 75 0.46 -0.72 -12.95
N GLY A 76 1.11 0.00 -12.02
CA GLY A 76 0.81 1.40 -11.73
C GLY A 76 0.85 2.30 -12.97
N GLN A 77 1.89 2.18 -13.78
CA GLN A 77 2.04 2.96 -15.01
C GLN A 77 0.94 2.63 -16.04
N VAL A 78 0.65 1.36 -16.27
CA VAL A 78 -0.39 0.95 -17.22
C VAL A 78 -1.78 1.40 -16.77
N ALA A 79 -2.07 1.34 -15.45
CA ALA A 79 -3.31 1.86 -14.90
C ALA A 79 -3.44 3.38 -15.13
N PHE A 80 -2.36 4.12 -14.90
CA PHE A 80 -2.32 5.56 -15.11
C PHE A 80 -2.46 5.95 -16.58
N GLU A 81 -1.82 5.24 -17.49
CA GLU A 81 -1.96 5.43 -18.94
C GLU A 81 -3.38 5.17 -19.40
N ARG A 82 -3.99 4.05 -18.96
CA ARG A 82 -5.39 3.73 -19.24
C ARG A 82 -6.33 4.84 -18.76
N LEU A 83 -6.19 5.24 -17.48
CA LEU A 83 -6.95 6.35 -16.92
C LEU A 83 -6.79 7.63 -17.75
N SER A 84 -5.55 7.93 -18.17
CA SER A 84 -5.25 9.11 -19.00
C SER A 84 -5.91 9.05 -20.37
N GLN A 85 -6.01 7.86 -20.99
CA GLN A 85 -6.74 7.65 -22.24
C GLN A 85 -8.24 7.83 -22.05
N ASP A 86 -8.83 7.23 -20.99
CA ASP A 86 -10.26 7.38 -20.68
C ASP A 86 -10.62 8.86 -20.52
N LEU A 87 -9.79 9.63 -19.81
CA LEU A 87 -9.97 11.07 -19.61
C LEU A 87 -9.83 11.87 -20.91
N LYS A 88 -8.86 11.53 -21.77
CA LYS A 88 -8.63 12.19 -23.05
C LYS A 88 -9.81 11.96 -24.00
N ASN A 89 -10.39 10.78 -23.98
CA ASN A 89 -11.52 10.42 -24.83
C ASN A 89 -12.86 10.90 -24.27
N SER A 90 -12.88 11.64 -23.16
CA SER A 90 -14.11 12.07 -22.46
C SER A 90 -15.06 10.92 -22.11
N ALA A 91 -14.51 9.73 -21.90
CA ALA A 91 -15.21 8.50 -21.56
C ALA A 91 -14.73 7.91 -20.23
N PRO A 92 -14.96 8.61 -19.09
CA PRO A 92 -14.46 8.19 -17.80
C PRO A 92 -15.07 6.84 -17.41
N GLN A 93 -14.21 5.89 -17.02
CA GLN A 93 -14.62 4.56 -16.54
C GLN A 93 -14.27 4.38 -15.06
N CYS A 94 -13.18 4.98 -14.61
CA CYS A 94 -12.64 4.82 -13.28
C CYS A 94 -13.40 5.67 -12.26
N ASP A 95 -13.85 5.06 -11.18
CA ASP A 95 -14.45 5.74 -10.03
C ASP A 95 -13.42 5.97 -8.92
N VAL A 96 -12.61 4.95 -8.63
CA VAL A 96 -11.54 5.00 -7.64
C VAL A 96 -10.23 4.53 -8.26
N PHE A 97 -9.19 5.33 -8.13
CA PHE A 97 -7.84 5.04 -8.62
C PHE A 97 -6.90 4.75 -7.46
N SER A 98 -6.30 3.56 -7.46
CA SER A 98 -5.34 3.12 -6.45
C SER A 98 -4.03 2.72 -7.12
N THR A 99 -2.94 3.41 -6.78
CA THR A 99 -1.65 3.27 -7.45
C THR A 99 -0.53 2.92 -6.48
N THR A 100 0.59 2.46 -7.02
CA THR A 100 1.86 2.28 -6.29
C THR A 100 2.84 3.43 -6.53
N ASP A 101 2.53 4.32 -7.47
CA ASP A 101 3.34 5.49 -7.77
C ASP A 101 2.66 6.75 -7.21
N VAL A 102 3.22 7.28 -6.14
CA VAL A 102 2.69 8.49 -5.48
C VAL A 102 2.74 9.72 -6.39
N GLY A 103 3.60 9.74 -7.41
CA GLY A 103 3.70 10.82 -8.39
C GLY A 103 2.47 10.95 -9.30
N HIS A 104 1.68 9.89 -9.45
CA HIS A 104 0.43 9.92 -10.21
C HIS A 104 -0.60 10.86 -9.59
N ILE A 105 -0.66 10.95 -8.26
CA ILE A 105 -1.65 11.77 -7.54
C ILE A 105 -1.47 13.27 -7.85
N PRO A 106 -0.30 13.88 -7.67
CA PRO A 106 -0.08 15.28 -8.04
C PRO A 106 -0.29 15.54 -9.55
N ALA A 107 0.04 14.57 -10.42
CA ALA A 107 -0.19 14.69 -11.86
C ALA A 107 -1.70 14.78 -12.18
N LEU A 108 -2.53 13.95 -11.55
CA LEU A 108 -3.99 13.99 -11.69
C LEU A 108 -4.59 15.24 -11.04
N LYS A 109 -4.08 15.64 -9.87
CA LYS A 109 -4.53 16.85 -9.17
C LYS A 109 -4.33 18.10 -10.02
N ARG A 110 -3.14 18.28 -10.66
CA ARG A 110 -2.88 19.40 -11.58
C ARG A 110 -3.84 19.44 -12.76
N ARG A 111 -4.40 18.31 -13.15
CA ARG A 111 -5.42 18.20 -14.23
C ARG A 111 -6.85 18.42 -13.72
N ASN A 112 -7.04 18.70 -12.42
CA ASN A 112 -8.34 18.86 -11.76
C ASN A 112 -9.28 17.65 -11.96
N VAL A 113 -8.74 16.42 -12.01
CA VAL A 113 -9.52 15.19 -12.22
C VAL A 113 -9.66 14.34 -10.95
N LEU A 114 -9.17 14.81 -9.81
CA LEU A 114 -9.41 14.22 -8.50
C LEU A 114 -10.54 14.95 -7.78
N ALA A 115 -11.47 14.19 -7.19
CA ALA A 115 -12.49 14.75 -6.31
C ALA A 115 -11.86 15.19 -5.00
N LYS A 116 -12.30 16.37 -4.51
CA LYS A 116 -12.00 16.74 -3.12
C LYS A 116 -12.87 15.88 -2.20
N PHE A 117 -12.24 15.00 -1.46
CA PHE A 117 -12.92 14.06 -0.57
C PHE A 117 -12.00 13.65 0.57
N GLU A 118 -12.52 13.68 1.79
CA GLU A 118 -11.83 13.22 2.98
C GLU A 118 -12.61 12.03 3.57
N PRO A 119 -12.04 10.82 3.58
CA PRO A 119 -12.65 9.66 4.21
C PRO A 119 -12.83 9.86 5.72
N ALA A 120 -13.91 9.31 6.27
CA ALA A 120 -14.25 9.46 7.69
C ALA A 120 -13.11 8.99 8.63
N ASP A 121 -12.37 7.97 8.24
CA ASP A 121 -11.27 7.38 9.02
C ASP A 121 -9.88 7.89 8.59
N ALA A 122 -9.78 8.98 7.82
CA ALA A 122 -8.50 9.55 7.38
C ALA A 122 -7.54 9.86 8.55
N GLY A 123 -8.08 10.34 9.68
CA GLY A 123 -7.31 10.60 10.90
C GLY A 123 -6.76 9.36 11.61
N LEU A 124 -7.17 8.15 11.19
CA LEU A 124 -6.74 6.88 11.77
C LEU A 124 -5.62 6.21 10.95
N ILE A 125 -5.10 6.87 9.93
CA ILE A 125 -3.90 6.41 9.21
C ILE A 125 -2.71 6.37 10.18
N SER A 126 -1.91 5.32 10.09
CA SER A 126 -0.75 5.13 10.96
C SER A 126 0.19 6.34 10.90
N PRO A 127 0.69 6.83 12.05
CA PRO A 127 1.71 7.87 12.09
C PRO A 127 2.97 7.52 11.27
N ALA A 128 3.21 6.23 11.03
CA ALA A 128 4.28 5.75 10.16
C ALA A 128 4.16 6.26 8.71
N PHE A 129 2.97 6.63 8.25
CA PHE A 129 2.70 7.07 6.88
C PHE A 129 2.31 8.54 6.77
N LYS A 130 2.37 9.29 7.89
CA LYS A 130 2.06 10.71 7.92
C LYS A 130 2.98 11.50 6.96
N GLY A 131 2.39 12.39 6.17
CA GLY A 131 3.09 13.19 5.16
C GLY A 131 3.26 12.47 3.81
N LEU A 132 2.70 11.24 3.66
CA LEU A 132 2.63 10.51 2.40
C LEU A 132 1.23 10.54 1.77
N GLU A 133 0.27 11.17 2.45
CA GLU A 133 -1.06 11.52 1.95
C GLU A 133 -1.05 12.85 1.18
N ASP A 134 -2.08 13.09 0.36
CA ASP A 134 -2.45 14.40 -0.17
C ASP A 134 -3.83 14.79 0.41
N PRO A 135 -3.87 15.47 1.59
CA PRO A 135 -5.10 15.70 2.32
C PRO A 135 -6.20 16.32 1.47
N GLY A 136 -7.39 15.75 1.55
CA GLY A 136 -8.56 16.15 0.75
C GLY A 136 -8.57 15.60 -0.66
N TYR A 137 -7.56 14.84 -1.12
CA TYR A 137 -7.53 14.25 -2.47
C TYR A 137 -7.12 12.79 -2.52
N SER A 138 -6.13 12.35 -1.74
CA SER A 138 -5.72 10.96 -1.69
C SER A 138 -5.18 10.55 -0.33
N TYR A 139 -5.36 9.28 -0.01
CA TYR A 139 -4.97 8.69 1.26
C TYR A 139 -4.31 7.33 1.04
N PRO A 140 -3.24 7.01 1.78
CA PRO A 140 -2.74 5.64 1.83
C PRO A 140 -3.84 4.70 2.31
N THR A 141 -4.13 3.66 1.56
CA THR A 141 -5.07 2.60 1.95
C THR A 141 -4.35 1.31 2.31
N THR A 142 -3.23 1.07 1.65
CA THR A 142 -2.30 -0.02 1.93
C THR A 142 -0.89 0.51 2.07
N SER A 143 -0.01 -0.29 2.67
CA SER A 143 1.42 -0.04 2.73
C SER A 143 2.21 -1.33 2.53
N THR A 144 3.50 -1.20 2.33
CA THR A 144 4.45 -2.30 2.35
C THR A 144 5.85 -1.78 2.62
N LEU A 145 6.74 -2.65 3.09
CA LEU A 145 8.17 -2.40 3.07
C LEU A 145 8.76 -3.06 1.82
N MET A 146 9.60 -2.33 1.08
CA MET A 146 10.47 -2.96 0.10
C MET A 146 11.67 -3.52 0.86
N LEU A 147 11.81 -4.84 0.79
CA LEU A 147 12.82 -5.61 1.55
C LEU A 147 13.69 -6.44 0.61
N MET A 148 14.82 -6.88 1.13
CA MET A 148 15.54 -7.98 0.49
C MET A 148 14.75 -9.28 0.67
N ILE A 149 14.73 -10.11 -0.35
CA ILE A 149 14.11 -11.43 -0.35
C ILE A 149 15.13 -12.50 -0.74
N VAL A 150 15.01 -13.67 -0.15
CA VAL A 150 15.90 -14.80 -0.44
C VAL A 150 15.12 -16.09 -0.69
N ASN A 151 15.66 -16.97 -1.52
CA ASN A 151 15.19 -18.34 -1.61
C ASN A 151 15.81 -19.16 -0.48
N THR A 152 15.00 -19.50 0.53
CA THR A 152 15.47 -20.19 1.76
C THR A 152 15.91 -21.64 1.55
N ALA A 153 15.57 -22.25 0.41
CA ALA A 153 16.08 -23.58 0.04
C ALA A 153 17.48 -23.52 -0.59
N LYS A 154 17.94 -22.34 -1.03
CA LYS A 154 19.20 -22.18 -1.77
C LYS A 154 20.19 -21.23 -1.09
N VAL A 155 19.76 -20.43 -0.13
CA VAL A 155 20.59 -19.48 0.61
C VAL A 155 20.43 -19.78 2.11
N LYS A 156 21.52 -20.15 2.74
CA LYS A 156 21.54 -20.40 4.18
C LYS A 156 21.46 -19.06 4.96
N PRO A 157 20.92 -19.05 6.18
CA PRO A 157 20.80 -17.84 6.97
C PRO A 157 22.11 -17.06 7.15
N GLU A 158 23.23 -17.75 7.34
CA GLU A 158 24.56 -17.17 7.52
C GLU A 158 25.14 -16.55 6.24
N GLU A 159 24.68 -17.00 5.06
CA GLU A 159 25.11 -16.52 3.74
C GLU A 159 24.24 -15.39 3.22
N ALA A 160 23.06 -15.18 3.84
CA ALA A 160 22.08 -14.19 3.40
C ALA A 160 22.63 -12.76 3.54
N PRO A 161 22.26 -11.82 2.64
CA PRO A 161 22.67 -10.44 2.75
C PRO A 161 22.05 -9.81 4.00
N LYS A 162 22.77 -8.88 4.64
CA LYS A 162 22.31 -8.18 5.86
C LYS A 162 22.03 -6.70 5.61
N ALA A 163 22.73 -6.10 4.65
CA ALA A 163 22.58 -4.71 4.22
C ALA A 163 22.38 -4.65 2.70
N TRP A 164 21.85 -3.54 2.20
CA TRP A 164 21.68 -3.35 0.76
C TRP A 164 23.00 -3.43 -0.01
N SER A 165 24.10 -3.00 0.60
CA SER A 165 25.44 -3.11 0.01
C SER A 165 25.87 -4.54 -0.24
N ASP A 166 25.37 -5.52 0.51
CA ASP A 166 25.76 -6.93 0.37
C ASP A 166 25.22 -7.54 -0.95
N LEU A 167 24.21 -6.89 -1.59
CA LEU A 167 23.73 -7.27 -2.92
C LEU A 167 24.78 -7.04 -4.03
N LEU A 168 25.82 -6.27 -3.75
CA LEU A 168 26.95 -6.05 -4.66
C LEU A 168 27.96 -7.19 -4.65
N ASP A 169 27.89 -8.12 -3.70
CA ASP A 169 28.81 -9.25 -3.62
C ASP A 169 28.78 -10.06 -4.94
N PRO A 170 29.93 -10.33 -5.57
CA PRO A 170 30.01 -11.12 -6.80
C PRO A 170 29.38 -12.53 -6.71
N LYS A 171 29.20 -13.07 -5.50
CA LYS A 171 28.50 -14.34 -5.31
C LYS A 171 27.06 -14.32 -5.82
N TRP A 172 26.45 -13.16 -5.94
CA TRP A 172 25.09 -12.95 -6.46
C TRP A 172 25.04 -12.75 -7.98
N LYS A 173 26.17 -12.76 -8.68
CA LYS A 173 26.23 -12.51 -10.13
C LYS A 173 25.34 -13.47 -10.90
N GLY A 174 24.39 -12.93 -11.70
CA GLY A 174 23.39 -13.68 -12.47
C GLY A 174 22.32 -14.37 -11.62
N ARG A 175 22.31 -14.14 -10.30
CA ARG A 175 21.42 -14.84 -9.34
C ARG A 175 20.50 -13.90 -8.57
N ALA A 176 20.62 -12.59 -8.78
CA ALA A 176 19.77 -11.58 -8.15
C ALA A 176 18.60 -11.18 -9.07
N ALA A 177 17.48 -10.76 -8.49
CA ALA A 177 16.31 -10.31 -9.23
C ALA A 177 15.75 -9.00 -8.67
N PHE A 178 15.37 -8.07 -9.57
CA PHE A 178 14.78 -6.77 -9.25
C PHE A 178 13.60 -6.47 -10.15
N GLY A 179 12.69 -5.60 -9.72
CA GLY A 179 11.69 -4.99 -10.58
C GLY A 179 12.25 -3.77 -11.31
N HIS A 180 11.48 -3.24 -12.27
CA HIS A 180 11.86 -2.05 -13.03
C HIS A 180 11.11 -0.81 -12.48
N PRO A 181 11.80 0.29 -12.13
CA PRO A 181 11.17 1.48 -11.54
C PRO A 181 10.15 2.15 -12.46
N GLY A 182 10.29 2.03 -13.77
CA GLY A 182 9.35 2.59 -14.76
C GLY A 182 8.02 1.84 -14.86
N PHE A 183 7.86 0.68 -14.24
CA PHE A 183 6.59 -0.07 -14.21
C PHE A 183 6.01 -0.23 -12.81
N SER A 184 6.85 -0.17 -11.77
CA SER A 184 6.44 -0.30 -10.37
C SER A 184 6.83 0.93 -9.58
N GLY A 185 5.85 1.69 -9.08
CA GLY A 185 6.09 2.84 -8.23
C GLY A 185 6.83 2.47 -6.95
N TYR A 186 6.58 1.30 -6.37
CA TYR A 186 7.32 0.82 -5.18
C TYR A 186 8.80 0.62 -5.48
N VAL A 187 9.14 0.08 -6.65
CA VAL A 187 10.54 -0.02 -7.10
C VAL A 187 11.12 1.37 -7.35
N GLY A 188 10.33 2.30 -7.89
CA GLY A 188 10.73 3.71 -8.05
C GLY A 188 11.10 4.36 -6.72
N VAL A 189 10.25 4.22 -5.70
CA VAL A 189 10.53 4.72 -4.34
C VAL A 189 11.82 4.11 -3.77
N TRP A 190 11.97 2.79 -3.89
CA TRP A 190 13.20 2.09 -3.45
C TRP A 190 14.44 2.59 -4.21
N THR A 191 14.35 2.77 -5.52
CA THR A 191 15.48 3.25 -6.34
C THR A 191 15.91 4.65 -5.93
N VAL A 192 14.96 5.56 -5.69
CA VAL A 192 15.27 6.91 -5.17
C VAL A 192 15.96 6.83 -3.82
N GLN A 193 15.46 5.98 -2.90
CA GLN A 193 16.05 5.83 -1.57
C GLN A 193 17.46 5.23 -1.63
N MET A 194 17.71 4.24 -2.49
CA MET A 194 19.05 3.67 -2.65
C MET A 194 20.02 4.69 -3.26
N ARG A 195 19.57 5.50 -4.25
CA ARG A 195 20.37 6.61 -4.78
C ARG A 195 20.74 7.62 -3.69
N LYS A 196 19.86 7.89 -2.73
CA LYS A 196 20.17 8.77 -1.59
C LYS A 196 21.22 8.18 -0.66
N LEU A 197 21.14 6.87 -0.39
CA LEU A 197 22.07 6.21 0.53
C LEU A 197 23.46 6.01 -0.07
N TYR A 198 23.54 5.65 -1.33
CA TYR A 198 24.77 5.12 -1.92
C TYR A 198 25.24 5.83 -3.19
N GLY A 199 24.44 6.77 -3.73
CA GLY A 199 24.69 7.35 -5.05
C GLY A 199 24.36 6.39 -6.19
N TRP A 200 24.43 6.90 -7.46
CA TRP A 200 24.11 6.08 -8.63
C TRP A 200 25.15 5.00 -8.92
N GLN A 201 26.42 5.22 -8.54
CA GLN A 201 27.50 4.23 -8.68
C GLN A 201 27.19 2.89 -8.01
N TRP A 202 26.29 2.84 -7.03
CA TRP A 202 25.81 1.59 -6.44
C TRP A 202 25.03 0.75 -7.46
N PHE A 203 24.17 1.38 -8.27
CA PHE A 203 23.43 0.71 -9.34
C PHE A 203 24.31 0.25 -10.49
N GLU A 204 25.36 1.01 -10.84
CA GLU A 204 26.37 0.59 -11.82
C GLU A 204 27.09 -0.68 -11.38
N LYS A 205 27.48 -0.75 -10.10
CA LYS A 205 28.06 -1.97 -9.51
C LYS A 205 27.03 -3.12 -9.46
N LEU A 206 25.78 -2.85 -9.14
CA LEU A 206 24.71 -3.85 -9.15
C LEU A 206 24.51 -4.41 -10.57
N ALA A 207 24.52 -3.56 -11.60
CA ALA A 207 24.39 -3.95 -13.00
C ALA A 207 25.54 -4.88 -13.45
N ALA A 208 26.77 -4.65 -12.94
CA ALA A 208 27.92 -5.53 -13.20
C ALA A 208 27.69 -6.97 -12.69
N ASN A 209 26.83 -7.16 -11.69
CA ASN A 209 26.36 -8.47 -11.23
C ASN A 209 25.27 -9.09 -12.14
N ARG A 210 24.88 -8.41 -13.23
CA ARG A 210 23.91 -8.92 -14.23
C ARG A 210 22.64 -9.47 -13.59
N PRO A 211 21.92 -8.70 -12.78
CA PRO A 211 20.67 -9.17 -12.17
C PRO A 211 19.61 -9.37 -13.25
N ARG A 212 18.64 -10.22 -12.98
CA ARG A 212 17.40 -10.28 -13.78
C ARG A 212 16.48 -9.12 -13.40
N VAL A 213 16.04 -8.35 -14.37
CA VAL A 213 15.11 -7.24 -14.18
C VAL A 213 13.74 -7.61 -14.74
N GLY A 214 12.77 -7.80 -13.85
CA GLY A 214 11.35 -8.01 -14.20
C GLY A 214 10.64 -6.66 -14.39
N ARG A 215 9.38 -6.71 -14.82
CA ARG A 215 8.56 -5.50 -14.99
C ARG A 215 8.02 -4.99 -13.65
N SER A 216 7.44 -5.86 -12.84
CA SER A 216 6.79 -5.48 -11.57
C SER A 216 7.72 -5.73 -10.37
N GLY A 217 7.36 -5.14 -9.21
CA GLY A 217 8.02 -5.46 -7.94
C GLY A 217 7.76 -6.90 -7.45
N ASN A 218 6.82 -7.61 -8.04
CA ASN A 218 6.47 -8.98 -7.69
C ASN A 218 7.22 -10.04 -8.53
N ASP A 219 7.73 -9.67 -9.69
CA ASP A 219 8.43 -10.61 -10.58
C ASP A 219 9.65 -11.27 -9.92
N PRO A 220 10.45 -10.56 -9.08
CA PRO A 220 11.54 -11.20 -8.33
C PRO A 220 11.05 -12.35 -7.45
N ILE A 221 9.89 -12.23 -6.81
CA ILE A 221 9.33 -13.29 -5.96
C ILE A 221 9.04 -14.54 -6.79
N SER A 222 8.49 -14.37 -8.00
CA SER A 222 8.23 -15.49 -8.92
C SER A 222 9.53 -16.17 -9.37
N LEU A 223 10.56 -15.39 -9.70
CA LEU A 223 11.88 -15.91 -10.10
C LEU A 223 12.58 -16.66 -8.96
N LEU A 224 12.43 -16.18 -7.72
CA LEU A 224 12.97 -16.87 -6.55
C LEU A 224 12.19 -18.15 -6.25
N ASN A 225 10.86 -18.14 -6.35
CA ASN A 225 10.02 -19.34 -6.18
C ASN A 225 10.38 -20.43 -7.18
N ALA A 226 10.61 -20.04 -8.43
CA ALA A 226 11.07 -20.97 -9.48
C ALA A 226 12.53 -21.43 -9.29
N GLY A 227 13.26 -20.81 -8.36
CA GLY A 227 14.68 -21.08 -8.12
C GLY A 227 15.61 -20.59 -9.23
N GLU A 228 15.14 -19.71 -10.11
CA GLU A 228 15.94 -19.09 -11.16
C GLU A 228 16.86 -17.98 -10.61
N CYS A 229 16.41 -17.31 -9.56
CA CYS A 229 17.20 -16.39 -8.76
C CYS A 229 17.17 -16.81 -7.29
N VAL A 230 18.10 -16.29 -6.48
CA VAL A 230 18.21 -16.69 -5.08
C VAL A 230 18.13 -15.54 -4.09
N VAL A 231 18.33 -14.32 -4.56
CA VAL A 231 18.24 -13.08 -3.78
C VAL A 231 17.60 -12.00 -4.63
N GLY A 232 16.97 -11.03 -4.02
CA GLY A 232 16.40 -9.91 -4.76
C GLY A 232 15.68 -8.89 -3.88
N LEU A 233 14.87 -8.07 -4.54
CA LEU A 233 14.03 -7.04 -3.98
C LEU A 233 12.56 -7.43 -4.14
N GLY A 234 11.75 -7.26 -3.10
CA GLY A 234 10.31 -7.46 -3.20
C GLY A 234 9.51 -6.78 -2.11
N PRO A 235 8.19 -6.57 -2.32
CA PRO A 235 7.30 -6.14 -1.27
C PRO A 235 7.19 -7.20 -0.18
N ALA A 236 7.35 -6.80 1.08
CA ALA A 236 7.27 -7.69 2.24
C ALA A 236 5.95 -8.47 2.27
N SER A 237 4.82 -7.79 2.03
CA SER A 237 3.48 -8.37 2.00
C SER A 237 3.38 -9.53 1.00
N THR A 238 3.82 -9.33 -0.24
CA THR A 238 3.78 -10.37 -1.28
C THR A 238 4.74 -11.53 -0.98
N ALA A 239 5.93 -11.22 -0.44
CA ALA A 239 6.90 -12.25 -0.06
C ALA A 239 6.38 -13.13 1.10
N LEU A 240 5.81 -12.51 2.14
CA LEU A 240 5.23 -13.22 3.28
C LEU A 240 3.99 -14.03 2.88
N ALA A 241 3.13 -13.49 1.99
CA ALA A 241 2.02 -14.25 1.44
C ALA A 241 2.49 -15.45 0.62
N SER A 242 3.61 -15.32 -0.10
CA SER A 242 4.24 -16.44 -0.83
C SER A 242 4.78 -17.50 0.14
N ALA A 243 5.48 -17.09 1.19
CA ALA A 243 5.99 -18.00 2.22
C ALA A 243 4.86 -18.74 2.95
N ALA A 244 3.75 -18.07 3.26
CA ALA A 244 2.59 -18.68 3.90
C ALA A 244 1.92 -19.77 3.03
N ARG A 245 2.12 -19.74 1.71
CA ARG A 245 1.71 -20.80 0.77
C ARG A 245 2.71 -21.94 0.63
N GLY A 246 3.79 -21.95 1.46
CA GLY A 246 4.81 -23.00 1.45
C GLY A 246 5.93 -22.78 0.44
N ASN A 247 6.00 -21.64 -0.24
CA ASN A 247 7.11 -21.35 -1.13
C ASN A 247 8.40 -21.03 -0.33
N PRO A 248 9.59 -21.36 -0.86
CA PRO A 248 10.86 -21.17 -0.16
C PRO A 248 11.33 -19.70 -0.21
N ILE A 249 10.53 -18.78 0.29
CA ILE A 249 10.82 -17.34 0.34
C ILE A 249 11.02 -16.89 1.78
N GLY A 250 12.09 -16.14 2.02
CA GLY A 250 12.31 -15.41 3.26
C GLY A 250 12.48 -13.92 3.00
N VAL A 251 12.06 -13.09 3.97
CA VAL A 251 12.29 -11.65 3.98
C VAL A 251 13.46 -11.31 4.90
N ILE A 252 14.27 -10.34 4.48
CA ILE A 252 15.38 -9.80 5.27
C ILE A 252 15.14 -8.31 5.45
N TYR A 253 15.11 -7.89 6.70
CA TYR A 253 15.07 -6.49 7.09
C TYR A 253 16.50 -5.95 7.09
N PRO A 254 16.86 -5.08 6.13
CA PRO A 254 18.23 -4.58 6.01
C PRO A 254 18.65 -3.78 7.23
N THR A 255 19.89 -3.96 7.68
CA THR A 255 20.45 -3.23 8.83
C THR A 255 20.57 -1.73 8.59
N ASP A 256 20.71 -1.34 7.32
CA ASP A 256 20.79 0.03 6.83
C ASP A 256 19.41 0.63 6.46
N GLY A 257 18.34 -0.12 6.71
CA GLY A 257 16.96 0.35 6.73
C GLY A 257 16.06 -0.21 5.64
N SER A 258 14.77 -0.27 5.96
CA SER A 258 13.70 -0.81 5.13
C SER A 258 12.90 0.33 4.49
N VAL A 259 12.69 0.28 3.19
CA VAL A 259 12.04 1.37 2.44
C VAL A 259 10.53 1.28 2.56
N VAL A 260 9.93 2.33 3.11
CA VAL A 260 8.48 2.45 3.25
C VAL A 260 7.84 2.83 1.91
N CYS A 261 6.86 2.07 1.50
CA CYS A 261 6.00 2.36 0.36
C CYS A 261 4.54 2.39 0.78
N VAL A 262 3.79 3.32 0.24
CA VAL A 262 2.34 3.42 0.44
C VAL A 262 1.60 3.27 -0.87
N GLY A 263 0.39 2.74 -0.79
CA GLY A 263 -0.55 2.67 -1.90
C GLY A 263 -1.64 3.74 -1.74
N PRO A 264 -1.50 4.93 -2.35
CA PRO A 264 -2.53 5.94 -2.29
C PRO A 264 -3.74 5.55 -3.14
N SER A 265 -4.92 5.89 -2.62
CA SER A 265 -6.21 5.78 -3.32
C SER A 265 -6.88 7.14 -3.39
N ALA A 266 -7.52 7.44 -4.51
CA ALA A 266 -8.21 8.70 -4.78
C ALA A 266 -9.55 8.45 -5.47
N VAL A 267 -10.53 9.31 -5.20
CA VAL A 267 -11.82 9.35 -5.91
C VAL A 267 -11.67 10.25 -7.13
N MET A 268 -12.19 9.82 -8.29
CA MET A 268 -12.16 10.63 -9.49
C MET A 268 -13.23 11.73 -9.47
N ALA A 269 -12.88 12.97 -9.90
CA ALA A 269 -13.84 14.08 -9.94
C ALA A 269 -14.99 13.86 -10.93
N ASN A 270 -14.70 13.14 -12.01
CA ASN A 270 -15.64 12.76 -13.05
C ASN A 270 -16.05 11.29 -12.97
N ALA A 271 -16.02 10.72 -11.75
CA ALA A 271 -16.46 9.35 -11.51
C ALA A 271 -17.89 9.14 -12.05
N PRO A 272 -18.14 8.13 -12.89
CA PRO A 272 -19.50 7.81 -13.32
C PRO A 272 -20.44 7.45 -12.17
N ARG A 273 -19.90 7.01 -11.04
CA ARG A 273 -20.64 6.58 -9.84
C ARG A 273 -20.05 7.23 -8.59
N PRO A 274 -20.26 8.56 -8.41
CA PRO A 274 -19.55 9.34 -7.39
C PRO A 274 -19.91 8.95 -5.94
N ASN A 275 -21.13 8.47 -5.69
CA ASN A 275 -21.53 8.06 -4.35
C ASN A 275 -20.94 6.68 -3.99
N ALA A 276 -20.99 5.73 -4.93
CA ALA A 276 -20.35 4.43 -4.76
C ALA A 276 -18.83 4.56 -4.62
N ALA A 277 -18.21 5.48 -5.37
CA ALA A 277 -16.79 5.80 -5.25
C ALA A 277 -16.41 6.31 -3.85
N ARG A 278 -17.18 7.25 -3.31
CA ARG A 278 -16.95 7.78 -1.95
C ARG A 278 -17.20 6.74 -0.88
N LEU A 279 -18.25 5.94 -1.01
CA LEU A 279 -18.53 4.83 -0.08
C LEU A 279 -17.39 3.81 -0.10
N PHE A 280 -16.91 3.43 -1.28
CA PHE A 280 -15.80 2.50 -1.43
C PHE A 280 -14.49 3.08 -0.87
N ALA A 281 -14.18 4.35 -1.12
CA ALA A 281 -13.00 5.02 -0.59
C ALA A 281 -13.04 5.13 0.96
N ASN A 282 -14.21 5.39 1.56
CA ASN A 282 -14.39 5.32 3.01
C ASN A 282 -14.09 3.90 3.54
N TRP A 283 -14.64 2.88 2.88
CA TRP A 283 -14.45 1.49 3.31
C TRP A 283 -12.99 1.04 3.19
N LEU A 284 -12.23 1.52 2.21
CA LEU A 284 -10.80 1.22 2.05
C LEU A 284 -9.91 1.74 3.21
N LEU A 285 -10.42 2.59 4.11
CA LEU A 285 -9.72 3.00 5.34
C LEU A 285 -10.34 2.41 6.61
N SER A 286 -11.36 1.60 6.44
CA SER A 286 -12.10 1.03 7.53
C SER A 286 -11.34 -0.05 8.32
N GLU A 287 -11.76 -0.33 9.55
CA GLU A 287 -11.22 -1.45 10.32
C GLU A 287 -11.54 -2.79 9.66
N GLU A 288 -12.73 -2.93 9.05
CA GLU A 288 -13.12 -4.12 8.32
C GLU A 288 -12.16 -4.41 7.16
N PHE A 289 -11.87 -3.38 6.34
CA PHE A 289 -10.87 -3.48 5.28
C PHE A 289 -9.47 -3.78 5.83
N ALA A 290 -9.07 -3.12 6.93
CA ALA A 290 -7.77 -3.37 7.55
C ALA A 290 -7.63 -4.82 8.03
N ARG A 291 -8.66 -5.41 8.64
CA ARG A 291 -8.67 -6.83 9.02
C ARG A 291 -8.58 -7.74 7.79
N LEU A 292 -9.33 -7.44 6.74
CA LEU A 292 -9.25 -8.17 5.47
C LEU A 292 -7.83 -8.09 4.86
N CYS A 293 -7.17 -6.94 4.94
CA CYS A 293 -5.77 -6.80 4.52
C CYS A 293 -4.85 -7.76 5.28
N LEU A 294 -4.97 -7.80 6.62
CA LEU A 294 -4.15 -8.71 7.45
C LEU A 294 -4.34 -10.17 7.07
N ASP A 295 -5.59 -10.60 6.82
CA ASP A 295 -5.91 -11.96 6.38
C ASP A 295 -5.26 -12.29 5.01
N GLN A 296 -5.06 -11.28 4.17
CA GLN A 296 -4.41 -11.41 2.87
C GLN A 296 -2.90 -11.11 2.91
N LYS A 297 -2.31 -10.96 4.09
CA LYS A 297 -0.90 -10.58 4.30
C LYS A 297 -0.53 -9.23 3.66
N ILE A 298 -1.48 -8.29 3.63
CA ILE A 298 -1.28 -6.92 3.19
C ILE A 298 -1.20 -6.03 4.42
N ASP A 299 -0.23 -5.12 4.47
CA ASP A 299 -0.17 -4.10 5.52
C ASP A 299 -1.23 -3.02 5.24
N PRO A 300 -2.27 -2.88 6.08
CA PRO A 300 -3.20 -1.76 5.96
C PRO A 300 -2.49 -0.46 6.34
N ALA A 301 -2.91 0.65 5.74
CA ALA A 301 -2.40 1.95 6.15
C ALA A 301 -3.02 2.43 7.48
N ARG A 302 -4.10 1.83 7.94
CA ARG A 302 -4.76 2.14 9.22
C ARG A 302 -3.84 1.84 10.40
N GLY A 303 -3.73 2.79 11.33
CA GLY A 303 -3.00 2.62 12.60
C GLY A 303 -3.74 1.72 13.60
N GLY A 304 -3.01 1.27 14.63
CA GLY A 304 -3.57 0.43 15.69
C GLY A 304 -3.84 -1.03 15.29
N MET A 305 -3.46 -1.43 14.08
CA MET A 305 -3.56 -2.81 13.62
C MET A 305 -2.30 -3.60 14.01
N PRO A 306 -2.44 -4.91 14.31
CA PRO A 306 -1.26 -5.76 14.52
C PRO A 306 -0.45 -5.89 13.21
N PRO A 307 0.83 -6.23 13.29
CA PRO A 307 1.60 -6.55 12.09
C PRO A 307 1.03 -7.80 11.39
N ILE A 308 1.24 -7.91 10.09
CA ILE A 308 0.92 -9.16 9.36
C ILE A 308 1.76 -10.29 9.92
N GLU A 309 1.21 -11.50 9.93
CA GLU A 309 1.90 -12.68 10.46
C GLU A 309 3.24 -12.91 9.73
N GLY A 310 4.30 -13.08 10.49
CA GLY A 310 5.68 -13.22 9.99
C GLY A 310 6.39 -11.90 9.75
N ALA A 311 5.73 -10.74 9.86
CA ALA A 311 6.37 -9.44 9.77
C ALA A 311 6.84 -8.93 11.14
N LYS A 312 7.88 -8.09 11.13
CA LYS A 312 8.25 -7.29 12.30
C LYS A 312 7.27 -6.12 12.47
N PRO A 313 6.93 -5.74 13.71
CA PRO A 313 6.25 -4.47 13.95
C PRO A 313 7.04 -3.30 13.34
N LEU A 314 6.35 -2.31 12.77
CA LEU A 314 7.01 -1.13 12.18
C LEU A 314 7.84 -0.34 13.20
N THR A 315 7.50 -0.44 14.49
CA THR A 315 8.28 0.15 15.61
C THR A 315 9.66 -0.45 15.77
N ASP A 316 9.86 -1.69 15.33
CA ASP A 316 11.08 -2.46 15.50
C ASP A 316 11.96 -2.44 14.23
N VAL A 317 11.57 -1.62 13.24
CA VAL A 317 12.23 -1.55 11.94
C VAL A 317 12.80 -0.15 11.72
N ASN A 318 14.06 -0.07 11.28
CA ASN A 318 14.61 1.18 10.77
C ASN A 318 13.94 1.55 9.45
N LEU A 319 13.02 2.53 9.49
CA LEU A 319 12.19 2.93 8.36
C LEU A 319 12.86 4.05 7.54
N LEU A 320 13.09 3.80 6.27
CA LEU A 320 13.55 4.78 5.29
C LEU A 320 12.36 5.33 4.51
N ARG A 321 12.23 6.65 4.48
CA ARG A 321 11.11 7.36 3.84
C ARG A 321 11.61 8.38 2.84
N VAL A 322 10.85 8.54 1.76
CA VAL A 322 11.04 9.61 0.78
C VAL A 322 9.74 10.39 0.71
N GLY A 323 9.82 11.71 0.84
CA GLY A 323 8.65 12.59 0.76
C GLY A 323 8.06 12.63 -0.65
N THR A 324 6.75 12.86 -0.74
CA THR A 324 6.01 12.89 -2.02
C THR A 324 6.60 13.89 -3.01
N ASP A 325 6.93 15.11 -2.56
CA ASP A 325 7.51 16.14 -3.44
C ASP A 325 8.87 15.75 -4.02
N GLU A 326 9.68 15.04 -3.23
CA GLU A 326 10.95 14.50 -3.70
C GLU A 326 10.73 13.38 -4.71
N LEU A 327 9.80 12.47 -4.46
CA LEU A 327 9.48 11.37 -5.36
C LEU A 327 8.98 11.87 -6.72
N VAL A 328 8.12 12.89 -6.74
CA VAL A 328 7.61 13.49 -7.99
C VAL A 328 8.74 13.96 -8.91
N LYS A 329 9.82 14.48 -8.35
CA LYS A 329 10.99 14.96 -9.10
C LYS A 329 11.97 13.83 -9.42
N ALA A 330 12.26 13.00 -8.44
CA ALA A 330 13.35 12.04 -8.51
C ALA A 330 12.99 10.75 -9.28
N VAL A 331 11.71 10.31 -9.25
CA VAL A 331 11.31 9.06 -9.94
C VAL A 331 11.54 9.11 -11.45
N PRO A 332 11.15 10.18 -12.19
CA PRO A 332 11.47 10.26 -13.62
C PRO A 332 12.98 10.18 -13.90
N GLU A 333 13.80 10.86 -13.09
CA GLU A 333 15.27 10.85 -13.25
C GLU A 333 15.85 9.44 -13.05
N VAL A 334 15.46 8.73 -11.98
CA VAL A 334 15.98 7.37 -11.73
C VAL A 334 15.48 6.37 -12.77
N ILE A 335 14.34 6.58 -13.40
CA ILE A 335 13.86 5.74 -14.51
C ILE A 335 14.78 5.87 -15.71
N GLU A 336 15.16 7.09 -16.09
CA GLU A 336 16.08 7.32 -17.21
C GLU A 336 17.48 6.74 -16.90
N GLN A 337 18.02 7.04 -15.72
CA GLN A 337 19.31 6.47 -15.29
C GLN A 337 19.28 4.93 -15.26
N TRP A 338 18.14 4.33 -14.84
CA TRP A 338 17.96 2.88 -14.84
C TRP A 338 18.01 2.29 -16.25
N ARG A 339 17.34 2.92 -17.22
CA ARG A 339 17.34 2.48 -18.62
C ARG A 339 18.74 2.50 -19.24
N GLU A 340 19.57 3.49 -18.86
CA GLU A 340 20.94 3.60 -19.32
C GLU A 340 21.87 2.56 -18.68
N THR A 341 21.57 2.13 -17.45
CA THR A 341 22.44 1.28 -16.63
C THR A 341 22.12 -0.22 -16.79
N PHE A 342 20.84 -0.57 -16.90
CA PHE A 342 20.37 -1.97 -17.02
C PHE A 342 19.88 -2.28 -18.43
N VAL A 343 20.80 -2.23 -19.39
CA VAL A 343 20.56 -2.51 -20.82
C VAL A 343 20.48 -4.02 -21.09
#